data_cdd17893a007bf10e65a88a41a8a3eae
#
_entry.id   cdd17893a007bf10e65a88a41a8a3eae
#
_cell.length_a   1.000
_cell.length_b   1.000
_cell.length_c   1.000
_cell.angle_alpha   90.00
_cell.angle_beta   90.00
_cell.angle_gamma   90.00
#
_symmetry.space_group_name_H-M   'P 1'
#
loop_
_entity.id
_entity.type
_entity.pdbx_description
1 polymer ?
#
loop_
_entity_poly.entity_id
_entity_poly.type
_entity_poly.pdbx_seq_one_letter_code
_entity_poly.pdbx_strand_id
1 'polypeptide(L)'
;MARDYQVRKYIADNAAKYDDSRLTKVLVKAFDLICSNEEPNGCMSSSVALHVILRSLGYEPKLCYGLCVTPLGNEIYHAWLELNGEALDIAIYGNSHFSPFWNDAQLLPVVFENYNNTAIRYRDHVFDEDWKNCMISQAVNMGSIANYIAKAPHAQHPSGNGIWKLIFSILDETYTRSKQESLQRFVSKEAFQCQEQ
;
A
#
# COMPACT_ATOMS: atom_id res chain seq x y z
N MET A 1 -13.46 -15.88 9.88
CA MET A 1 -14.52 -15.01 10.44
C MET A 1 -14.12 -14.36 11.77
N ALA A 2 -13.83 -15.07 12.86
CA ALA A 2 -13.45 -14.41 14.13
C ALA A 2 -12.12 -13.63 14.05
N ARG A 3 -11.12 -14.17 13.37
CA ARG A 3 -9.81 -13.55 13.19
C ARG A 3 -9.89 -12.26 12.37
N ASP A 4 -10.61 -12.27 11.25
CA ASP A 4 -10.76 -11.09 10.40
C ASP A 4 -11.46 -9.93 11.12
N TYR A 5 -12.41 -10.23 11.99
CA TYR A 5 -13.04 -9.23 12.84
C TYR A 5 -12.03 -8.60 13.81
N GLN A 6 -11.16 -9.38 14.42
CA GLN A 6 -10.12 -8.89 15.33
C GLN A 6 -9.12 -8.01 14.60
N VAL A 7 -8.73 -8.39 13.37
CA VAL A 7 -7.82 -7.59 12.55
C VAL A 7 -8.46 -6.26 12.13
N ARG A 8 -9.73 -6.28 11.68
CA ARG A 8 -10.44 -5.04 11.35
C ARG A 8 -10.56 -4.10 12.55
N LYS A 9 -10.85 -4.67 13.74
CA LYS A 9 -10.88 -3.89 14.98
C LYS A 9 -9.53 -3.29 15.30
N TYR A 10 -8.45 -4.06 15.20
CA TYR A 10 -7.08 -3.56 15.39
C TYR A 10 -6.75 -2.41 14.43
N ILE A 11 -7.09 -2.54 13.14
CA ILE A 11 -6.88 -1.48 12.15
C ILE A 11 -7.67 -0.22 12.54
N ALA A 12 -8.93 -0.39 12.92
CA ALA A 12 -9.79 0.73 13.30
C ALA A 12 -9.29 1.44 14.57
N ASP A 13 -8.88 0.68 15.58
CA ASP A 13 -8.35 1.23 16.84
C ASP A 13 -7.06 2.06 16.60
N ASN A 14 -6.15 1.56 15.75
CA ASN A 14 -4.91 2.29 15.41
C ASN A 14 -5.16 3.51 14.51
N ALA A 15 -6.10 3.44 13.60
CA ALA A 15 -6.46 4.57 12.74
C ALA A 15 -7.19 5.70 13.50
N ALA A 16 -7.90 5.36 14.59
CA ALA A 16 -8.70 6.29 15.36
C ALA A 16 -7.88 7.46 15.95
N LYS A 17 -6.57 7.29 16.16
CA LYS A 17 -5.68 8.35 16.66
C LYS A 17 -5.58 9.57 15.73
N TYR A 18 -5.96 9.42 14.45
CA TYR A 18 -5.98 10.51 13.48
C TYR A 18 -7.28 11.30 13.49
N ASP A 19 -8.29 10.87 14.28
CA ASP A 19 -9.61 11.50 14.38
C ASP A 19 -10.29 11.74 13.00
N ASP A 20 -10.06 10.82 12.06
CA ASP A 20 -10.66 10.85 10.71
C ASP A 20 -11.34 9.52 10.40
N SER A 21 -12.67 9.53 10.44
CA SER A 21 -13.48 8.34 10.14
C SER A 21 -13.33 7.85 8.69
N ARG A 22 -12.95 8.72 7.75
CA ARG A 22 -12.70 8.36 6.34
C ARG A 22 -11.43 7.51 6.26
N LEU A 23 -10.38 7.89 7.01
CA LEU A 23 -9.13 7.13 7.09
C LEU A 23 -9.40 5.71 7.61
N THR A 24 -10.13 5.60 8.72
CA THR A 24 -10.50 4.30 9.28
C THR A 24 -11.27 3.43 8.27
N LYS A 25 -12.31 4.02 7.64
CA LYS A 25 -13.10 3.32 6.61
C LYS A 25 -12.23 2.81 5.46
N VAL A 26 -11.33 3.65 4.95
CA VAL A 26 -10.42 3.32 3.86
C VAL A 26 -9.48 2.18 4.23
N LEU A 27 -8.86 2.22 5.40
CA LEU A 27 -7.89 1.21 5.81
C LEU A 27 -8.55 -0.16 6.06
N VAL A 28 -9.72 -0.19 6.67
CA VAL A 28 -10.49 -1.43 6.84
C VAL A 28 -10.89 -2.00 5.47
N LYS A 29 -11.38 -1.17 4.56
CA LYS A 29 -11.74 -1.59 3.20
C LYS A 29 -10.53 -2.06 2.41
N ALA A 30 -9.38 -1.39 2.56
CA ALA A 30 -8.12 -1.81 1.95
C ALA A 30 -7.69 -3.19 2.44
N PHE A 31 -7.76 -3.44 3.74
CA PHE A 31 -7.51 -4.75 4.30
C PHE A 31 -8.40 -5.82 3.66
N ASP A 32 -9.70 -5.56 3.59
CA ASP A 32 -10.65 -6.51 3.01
C ASP A 32 -10.34 -6.85 1.55
N LEU A 33 -9.92 -5.87 0.76
CA LEU A 33 -9.65 -6.07 -0.66
C LEU A 33 -8.25 -6.59 -0.96
N ILE A 34 -7.24 -6.17 -0.18
CA ILE A 34 -5.85 -6.61 -0.37
C ILE A 34 -5.64 -8.02 0.16
N CYS A 35 -6.28 -8.34 1.30
CA CYS A 35 -6.03 -9.58 2.01
C CYS A 35 -7.07 -10.67 1.78
N SER A 36 -8.16 -10.40 1.03
CA SER A 36 -9.20 -11.38 0.73
C SER A 36 -9.01 -12.12 -0.59
N ASN A 37 -8.11 -11.66 -1.45
CA ASN A 37 -7.86 -12.29 -2.73
C ASN A 37 -6.92 -13.49 -2.56
N GLU A 38 -7.26 -14.62 -3.19
CA GLU A 38 -6.40 -15.80 -3.27
C GLU A 38 -5.05 -15.51 -3.95
N GLU A 39 -4.99 -14.46 -4.77
CA GLU A 39 -3.75 -13.91 -5.30
C GLU A 39 -3.38 -12.66 -4.48
N PRO A 40 -2.30 -12.71 -3.68
CA PRO A 40 -1.86 -11.56 -2.91
C PRO A 40 -1.50 -10.43 -3.85
N ASN A 41 -2.15 -9.29 -3.69
CA ASN A 41 -1.72 -8.06 -4.35
C ASN A 41 -0.28 -7.78 -3.90
N GLY A 42 0.62 -7.56 -4.86
CA GLY A 42 2.02 -7.30 -4.53
C GLY A 42 2.15 -6.10 -3.58
N CYS A 43 3.12 -6.15 -2.69
CA CYS A 43 3.36 -5.08 -1.71
C CYS A 43 3.46 -3.70 -2.36
N MET A 44 4.13 -3.61 -3.53
CA MET A 44 4.26 -2.39 -4.30
C MET A 44 2.92 -1.84 -4.77
N SER A 45 2.09 -2.66 -5.41
CA SER A 45 0.79 -2.21 -5.94
C SER A 45 -0.16 -1.77 -4.83
N SER A 46 -0.16 -2.47 -3.71
CA SER A 46 -0.94 -2.12 -2.53
C SER A 46 -0.49 -0.81 -1.90
N SER A 47 0.83 -0.62 -1.75
CA SER A 47 1.40 0.61 -1.19
C SER A 47 1.18 1.81 -2.11
N VAL A 48 1.36 1.66 -3.42
CA VAL A 48 1.07 2.74 -4.39
C VAL A 48 -0.42 3.10 -4.37
N ALA A 49 -1.32 2.13 -4.32
CA ALA A 49 -2.76 2.41 -4.24
C ALA A 49 -3.11 3.17 -2.96
N LEU A 50 -2.63 2.71 -1.81
CA LEU A 50 -2.84 3.39 -0.53
C LEU A 50 -2.21 4.77 -0.49
N HIS A 51 -1.01 4.96 -1.07
CA HIS A 51 -0.39 6.28 -1.20
C HIS A 51 -1.33 7.26 -1.91
N VAL A 52 -1.84 6.90 -3.08
CA VAL A 52 -2.77 7.75 -3.86
C VAL A 52 -4.03 8.09 -3.05
N ILE A 53 -4.59 7.09 -2.36
CA ILE A 53 -5.79 7.26 -1.55
C ILE A 53 -5.53 8.21 -0.37
N LEU A 54 -4.46 8.00 0.38
CA LEU A 54 -4.11 8.85 1.52
C LEU A 54 -3.83 10.29 1.08
N ARG A 55 -3.12 10.48 -0.03
CA ARG A 55 -2.92 11.80 -0.65
C ARG A 55 -4.25 12.46 -1.01
N SER A 56 -5.22 11.71 -1.49
CA SER A 56 -6.56 12.23 -1.81
C SER A 56 -7.36 12.66 -0.58
N LEU A 57 -7.07 12.06 0.57
CA LEU A 57 -7.65 12.43 1.86
C LEU A 57 -6.93 13.61 2.53
N GLY A 58 -5.80 14.07 1.98
CA GLY A 58 -5.02 15.19 2.51
C GLY A 58 -3.84 14.79 3.40
N TYR A 59 -3.50 13.52 3.44
CA TYR A 59 -2.30 13.03 4.14
C TYR A 59 -1.06 13.10 3.26
N GLU A 60 0.13 13.06 3.87
CA GLU A 60 1.42 13.10 3.21
C GLU A 60 2.23 11.80 3.48
N PRO A 61 1.75 10.64 2.97
CA PRO A 61 2.46 9.39 3.16
C PRO A 61 3.74 9.36 2.33
N LYS A 62 4.76 8.73 2.88
CA LYS A 62 6.01 8.39 2.20
C LYS A 62 5.93 6.96 1.70
N LEU A 63 6.30 6.74 0.44
CA LEU A 63 6.45 5.39 -0.11
C LEU A 63 7.86 4.89 0.19
N CYS A 64 7.96 3.82 0.96
CA CYS A 64 9.21 3.23 1.42
C CYS A 64 9.47 1.89 0.72
N TYR A 65 10.75 1.60 0.51
CA TYR A 65 11.24 0.34 -0.06
C TYR A 65 12.42 -0.14 0.74
N GLY A 66 12.49 -1.42 0.96
CA GLY A 66 13.63 -1.94 1.68
C GLY A 66 13.54 -3.44 1.96
N LEU A 67 14.35 -3.84 2.92
CA LEU A 67 14.36 -5.19 3.45
C LEU A 67 13.50 -5.24 4.70
N CYS A 68 12.53 -6.12 4.73
CA CYS A 68 11.77 -6.47 5.91
C CYS A 68 12.29 -7.76 6.51
N VAL A 69 12.47 -7.78 7.83
CA VAL A 69 12.87 -8.97 8.57
C VAL A 69 11.74 -9.37 9.50
N THR A 70 11.19 -10.55 9.27
CA THR A 70 10.10 -11.09 10.10
C THR A 70 10.60 -11.56 11.48
N PRO A 71 9.71 -11.80 12.44
CA PRO A 71 10.10 -12.37 13.73
C PRO A 71 10.82 -13.72 13.63
N LEU A 72 10.55 -14.50 12.59
CA LEU A 72 11.24 -15.77 12.32
C LEU A 72 12.61 -15.59 11.63
N GLY A 73 13.00 -14.35 11.33
CA GLY A 73 14.27 -14.04 10.67
C GLY A 73 14.24 -14.14 9.15
N ASN A 74 13.07 -14.32 8.53
CA ASN A 74 12.95 -14.30 7.08
C ASN A 74 13.18 -12.88 6.56
N GLU A 75 14.04 -12.75 5.57
CA GLU A 75 14.36 -11.47 4.92
C GLU A 75 13.68 -11.38 3.56
N ILE A 76 12.99 -10.29 3.31
CA ILE A 76 12.26 -10.06 2.08
C ILE A 76 12.36 -8.62 1.61
N TYR A 77 12.40 -8.43 0.31
CA TYR A 77 12.24 -7.12 -0.31
C TYR A 77 10.76 -6.73 -0.30
N HIS A 78 10.49 -5.54 0.22
CA HIS A 78 9.13 -5.12 0.49
C HIS A 78 8.92 -3.61 0.26
N ALA A 79 7.67 -3.22 0.00
CA ALA A 79 7.24 -1.84 -0.08
C ALA A 79 6.14 -1.59 0.96
N TRP A 80 6.23 -0.45 1.65
CA TRP A 80 5.26 -0.02 2.66
C TRP A 80 5.09 1.49 2.61
N LEU A 81 4.23 2.04 3.44
CA LEU A 81 4.07 3.47 3.62
C LEU A 81 4.57 3.90 5.00
N GLU A 82 5.05 5.12 5.07
CA GLU A 82 5.30 5.82 6.32
C GLU A 82 4.41 7.06 6.39
N LEU A 83 3.78 7.31 7.53
CA LEU A 83 3.02 8.52 7.79
C LEU A 83 3.42 9.06 9.17
N ASN A 84 3.94 10.31 9.23
CA ASN A 84 4.40 10.94 10.46
C ASN A 84 5.45 10.10 11.24
N GLY A 85 6.34 9.40 10.56
CA GLY A 85 7.35 8.54 11.16
C GLY A 85 6.83 7.18 11.65
N GLU A 86 5.62 6.81 11.31
CA GLU A 86 4.99 5.54 11.67
C GLU A 86 4.74 4.68 10.43
N ALA A 87 4.97 3.38 10.55
CA ALA A 87 4.78 2.43 9.46
C ALA A 87 3.28 2.11 9.23
N LEU A 88 2.92 2.02 7.95
CA LEU A 88 1.63 1.53 7.47
C LEU A 88 1.85 0.47 6.41
N ASP A 89 1.54 -0.79 6.73
CA ASP A 89 1.77 -1.94 5.86
C ASP A 89 0.65 -2.98 5.99
N ILE A 90 -0.39 -2.83 5.19
CA ILE A 90 -1.50 -3.78 5.16
C ILE A 90 -1.11 -5.04 4.36
N ALA A 91 -0.28 -4.88 3.34
CA ALA A 91 0.10 -5.97 2.44
C ALA A 91 0.92 -7.06 3.12
N ILE A 92 1.63 -6.75 4.19
CA ILE A 92 2.44 -7.72 4.94
C ILE A 92 1.59 -8.87 5.49
N TYR A 93 0.36 -8.58 5.94
CA TYR A 93 -0.58 -9.60 6.40
C TYR A 93 -0.93 -10.59 5.28
N GLY A 94 -1.33 -10.09 4.11
CA GLY A 94 -1.66 -10.93 2.96
C GLY A 94 -0.46 -11.77 2.51
N ASN A 95 0.70 -11.16 2.39
CA ASN A 95 1.93 -11.85 2.00
C ASN A 95 2.31 -12.96 2.98
N SER A 96 2.22 -12.71 4.28
CA SER A 96 2.57 -13.69 5.30
C SER A 96 1.62 -14.89 5.36
N HIS A 97 0.35 -14.72 4.96
CA HIS A 97 -0.68 -15.76 5.07
C HIS A 97 -0.83 -16.59 3.80
N PHE A 98 -0.59 -15.99 2.63
CA PHE A 98 -0.88 -16.62 1.35
C PHE A 98 0.37 -16.98 0.53
N SER A 99 1.54 -16.49 0.92
CA SER A 99 2.77 -16.85 0.22
C SER A 99 3.32 -18.17 0.75
N PRO A 100 3.59 -19.17 -0.11
CA PRO A 100 4.23 -20.42 0.30
C PRO A 100 5.66 -20.21 0.81
N PHE A 101 6.25 -19.05 0.54
CA PHE A 101 7.60 -18.67 0.99
C PHE A 101 7.61 -18.04 2.39
N TRP A 102 6.43 -17.71 2.93
CA TRP A 102 6.26 -17.05 4.21
C TRP A 102 5.48 -17.94 5.15
N ASN A 103 6.16 -18.61 6.01
CA ASN A 103 5.51 -19.49 6.98
C ASN A 103 5.28 -18.77 8.33
N ASP A 104 4.94 -17.48 8.28
CA ASP A 104 4.77 -16.63 9.46
C ASP A 104 3.30 -16.22 9.63
N ALA A 105 2.43 -17.21 9.74
CA ALA A 105 0.98 -17.06 9.80
C ALA A 105 0.44 -16.26 11.00
N GLN A 106 1.30 -15.56 11.75
CA GLN A 106 0.91 -14.78 12.92
C GLN A 106 1.09 -13.26 12.75
N LEU A 107 1.66 -12.82 11.63
CA LEU A 107 1.83 -11.38 11.41
C LEU A 107 0.47 -10.70 11.28
N LEU A 108 0.32 -9.59 11.98
CA LEU A 108 -0.76 -8.63 11.78
C LEU A 108 -0.35 -7.60 10.74
N PRO A 109 -1.31 -6.91 10.09
CA PRO A 109 -0.96 -5.71 9.33
C PRO A 109 -0.31 -4.69 10.27
N VAL A 110 0.64 -3.93 9.79
CA VAL A 110 1.22 -2.81 10.55
C VAL A 110 0.41 -1.57 10.22
N VAL A 111 -0.14 -0.91 11.24
CA VAL A 111 -1.03 0.24 11.05
C VAL A 111 -0.62 1.36 11.99
N PHE A 112 0.13 2.33 11.46
CA PHE A 112 0.63 3.48 12.19
C PHE A 112 1.38 3.10 13.47
N GLU A 113 2.32 2.20 13.32
CA GLU A 113 3.18 1.79 14.42
C GLU A 113 4.56 2.43 14.30
N ASN A 114 5.12 2.83 15.43
CA ASN A 114 6.51 3.25 15.48
C ASN A 114 7.41 2.05 15.14
N TYR A 115 8.42 2.26 14.32
CA TYR A 115 9.36 1.23 13.88
C TYR A 115 10.01 0.42 15.02
N ASN A 116 10.16 1.01 16.20
CA ASN A 116 10.72 0.32 17.37
C ASN A 116 9.74 -0.67 18.02
N ASN A 117 8.44 -0.56 17.70
CA ASN A 117 7.37 -1.34 18.30
C ASN A 117 6.81 -2.41 17.35
N THR A 118 7.15 -2.33 16.06
CA THR A 118 6.66 -3.29 15.07
C THR A 118 7.30 -4.67 15.27
N ALA A 119 6.51 -5.72 15.07
CA ALA A 119 7.03 -7.09 15.03
C ALA A 119 8.00 -7.31 13.84
N ILE A 120 7.89 -6.48 12.82
CA ILE A 120 8.71 -6.52 11.60
C ILE A 120 9.78 -5.43 11.70
N ARG A 121 11.01 -5.78 11.37
CA ARG A 121 12.09 -4.81 11.27
C ARG A 121 12.20 -4.33 9.83
N TYR A 122 11.91 -3.06 9.60
CA TYR A 122 12.04 -2.39 8.30
C TYR A 122 13.43 -1.77 8.18
N ARG A 123 14.07 -1.99 7.03
CA ARG A 123 15.41 -1.46 6.72
C ARG A 123 15.37 -0.82 5.33
N ASP A 124 15.18 0.48 5.27
CA ASP A 124 15.06 1.27 4.05
C ASP A 124 16.40 1.63 3.40
N HIS A 125 17.50 1.57 4.18
CA HIS A 125 18.84 2.01 3.79
C HIS A 125 19.69 0.94 3.06
N VAL A 126 19.11 -0.22 2.75
CA VAL A 126 19.84 -1.36 2.17
C VAL A 126 20.15 -1.16 0.68
N PHE A 127 19.49 -0.20 0.05
CA PHE A 127 19.57 -0.01 -1.39
C PHE A 127 20.31 1.26 -1.76
N ASP A 128 21.11 1.17 -2.84
CA ASP A 128 21.70 2.33 -3.47
C ASP A 128 20.65 3.20 -4.16
N GLU A 129 21.07 4.41 -4.55
CA GLU A 129 20.18 5.38 -5.19
C GLU A 129 19.64 4.90 -6.55
N ASP A 130 20.41 4.12 -7.30
CA ASP A 130 19.98 3.60 -8.59
C ASP A 130 18.84 2.61 -8.42
N TRP A 131 18.91 1.76 -7.42
CA TRP A 131 17.86 0.82 -7.09
C TRP A 131 16.58 1.52 -6.58
N LYS A 132 16.73 2.51 -5.70
CA LYS A 132 15.60 3.35 -5.23
C LYS A 132 14.90 4.04 -6.39
N ASN A 133 15.67 4.65 -7.31
CA ASN A 133 15.13 5.28 -8.51
C ASN A 133 14.41 4.29 -9.42
N CYS A 134 14.90 3.06 -9.54
CA CYS A 134 14.22 1.99 -10.26
C CYS A 134 12.85 1.67 -9.64
N MET A 135 12.76 1.53 -8.31
CA MET A 135 11.51 1.24 -7.61
C MET A 135 10.51 2.39 -7.73
N ILE A 136 10.95 3.64 -7.59
CA ILE A 136 10.11 4.83 -7.82
C ILE A 136 9.58 4.83 -9.26
N SER A 137 10.44 4.52 -10.23
CA SER A 137 10.03 4.44 -11.64
C SER A 137 8.99 3.34 -11.86
N GLN A 138 9.11 2.20 -11.18
CA GLN A 138 8.08 1.15 -11.21
C GLN A 138 6.75 1.63 -10.61
N ALA A 139 6.79 2.32 -9.47
CA ALA A 139 5.60 2.88 -8.83
C ALA A 139 4.88 3.88 -9.75
N VAL A 140 5.62 4.79 -10.37
CA VAL A 140 5.09 5.74 -11.37
C VAL A 140 4.45 4.99 -12.53
N ASN A 141 5.13 3.97 -13.05
CA ASN A 141 4.61 3.16 -14.17
C ASN A 141 3.33 2.41 -13.82
N MET A 142 3.21 1.89 -12.60
CA MET A 142 1.99 1.22 -12.14
C MET A 142 0.78 2.15 -12.12
N GLY A 143 0.98 3.40 -11.71
CA GLY A 143 -0.07 4.41 -11.64
C GLY A 143 -0.28 5.20 -12.93
N SER A 144 0.58 5.04 -13.94
CA SER A 144 0.48 5.80 -15.19
C SER A 144 -0.70 5.34 -16.04
N ILE A 145 -1.60 6.28 -16.33
CA ILE A 145 -2.72 6.05 -17.26
C ILE A 145 -2.22 5.67 -18.65
N ALA A 146 -1.19 6.35 -19.14
CA ALA A 146 -0.64 6.11 -20.46
C ALA A 146 -0.05 4.70 -20.60
N ASN A 147 0.70 4.24 -19.60
CA ASN A 147 1.26 2.89 -19.60
C ASN A 147 0.17 1.81 -19.46
N TYR A 148 -0.88 2.11 -18.72
CA TYR A 148 -2.02 1.22 -18.61
C TYR A 148 -2.71 1.03 -19.98
N ILE A 149 -3.02 2.11 -20.68
CA ILE A 149 -3.65 2.08 -22.01
C ILE A 149 -2.76 1.36 -23.03
N ALA A 150 -1.45 1.63 -23.00
CA ALA A 150 -0.50 0.98 -23.91
C ALA A 150 -0.39 -0.54 -23.71
N LYS A 151 -0.50 -1.01 -22.46
CA LYS A 151 -0.38 -2.45 -22.12
C LYS A 151 -1.69 -3.23 -22.27
N ALA A 152 -2.82 -2.55 -22.23
CA ALA A 152 -4.14 -3.17 -22.30
C ALA A 152 -5.08 -2.40 -23.23
N PRO A 153 -4.74 -2.27 -24.54
CA PRO A 153 -5.51 -1.46 -25.50
C PRO A 153 -6.95 -1.93 -25.68
N HIS A 154 -7.26 -3.18 -25.30
CA HIS A 154 -8.60 -3.78 -25.39
C HIS A 154 -9.35 -3.81 -24.06
N ALA A 155 -8.77 -3.28 -22.98
CA ALA A 155 -9.47 -3.21 -21.70
C ALA A 155 -10.67 -2.27 -21.86
N GLN A 156 -11.87 -2.80 -21.64
CA GLN A 156 -13.11 -2.05 -21.74
C GLN A 156 -13.18 -0.86 -20.77
N HIS A 157 -12.34 -0.89 -19.73
CA HIS A 157 -12.30 0.13 -18.70
C HIS A 157 -10.91 0.27 -18.07
N PRO A 158 -10.29 1.46 -18.03
CA PRO A 158 -8.97 1.67 -17.43
C PRO A 158 -8.87 1.23 -15.97
N SER A 159 -9.95 1.35 -15.19
CA SER A 159 -10.01 0.85 -13.81
C SER A 159 -10.23 -0.67 -13.73
N GLY A 160 -10.44 -1.33 -14.85
CA GLY A 160 -10.75 -2.77 -14.89
C GLY A 160 -9.59 -3.65 -14.41
N ASN A 161 -8.35 -3.16 -14.49
CA ASN A 161 -7.16 -3.90 -14.08
C ASN A 161 -6.18 -2.99 -13.33
N GLY A 162 -5.33 -3.60 -12.48
CA GLY A 162 -4.25 -2.92 -11.78
C GLY A 162 -4.70 -2.03 -10.62
N ILE A 163 -3.84 -1.08 -10.26
CA ILE A 163 -4.02 -0.28 -9.03
C ILE A 163 -5.24 0.63 -9.07
N TRP A 164 -5.69 1.07 -10.24
CA TRP A 164 -6.85 1.96 -10.35
C TRP A 164 -8.14 1.25 -9.96
N LYS A 165 -8.31 -0.02 -10.33
CA LYS A 165 -9.43 -0.83 -9.84
C LYS A 165 -9.41 -0.92 -8.32
N LEU A 166 -8.25 -1.19 -7.74
CA LEU A 166 -8.09 -1.26 -6.29
C LEU A 166 -8.42 0.08 -5.62
N ILE A 167 -7.89 1.20 -6.14
CA ILE A 167 -8.14 2.55 -5.61
C ILE A 167 -9.64 2.86 -5.58
N PHE A 168 -10.33 2.71 -6.71
CA PHE A 168 -11.76 3.04 -6.80
C PHE A 168 -12.61 2.08 -5.96
N SER A 169 -12.22 0.81 -5.85
CA SER A 169 -12.91 -0.15 -4.99
C SER A 169 -12.74 0.18 -3.50
N ILE A 170 -11.55 0.63 -3.08
CA ILE A 170 -11.31 1.05 -1.68
C ILE A 170 -12.09 2.33 -1.37
N LEU A 171 -12.08 3.30 -2.27
CA LEU A 171 -12.80 4.57 -2.07
C LEU A 171 -14.32 4.40 -2.13
N ASP A 172 -14.81 3.25 -2.57
CA ASP A 172 -16.25 3.00 -2.80
C ASP A 172 -16.83 4.00 -3.81
N GLU A 173 -16.06 4.32 -4.84
CA GLU A 173 -16.40 5.32 -5.84
C GLU A 173 -16.55 4.68 -7.23
N THR A 174 -17.51 5.20 -7.99
CA THR A 174 -17.61 4.86 -9.40
C THR A 174 -16.46 5.50 -10.16
N TYR A 175 -15.79 4.70 -10.98
CA TYR A 175 -14.75 5.18 -11.86
C TYR A 175 -15.30 6.25 -12.80
N THR A 176 -14.57 7.36 -12.90
CA THR A 176 -14.67 8.30 -14.01
C THR A 176 -13.27 8.74 -14.43
N ARG A 177 -13.10 9.03 -15.72
CA ARG A 177 -11.82 9.48 -16.25
C ARG A 177 -11.35 10.76 -15.55
N SER A 178 -12.24 11.71 -15.30
CA SER A 178 -11.91 12.97 -14.62
C SER A 178 -11.42 12.76 -13.19
N LYS A 179 -12.01 11.81 -12.45
CA LYS A 179 -11.52 11.43 -11.11
C LYS A 179 -10.14 10.80 -11.18
N GLN A 180 -9.91 9.88 -12.11
CA GLN A 180 -8.60 9.28 -12.31
C GLN A 180 -7.55 10.35 -12.66
N GLU A 181 -7.85 11.26 -13.59
CA GLU A 181 -6.97 12.37 -13.95
C GLU A 181 -6.68 13.28 -12.76
N SER A 182 -7.66 13.54 -11.90
CA SER A 182 -7.46 14.33 -10.68
C SER A 182 -6.54 13.64 -9.66
N LEU A 183 -6.59 12.31 -9.57
CA LEU A 183 -5.74 11.53 -8.68
C LEU A 183 -4.36 11.25 -9.27
N GLN A 184 -4.20 11.35 -10.61
CA GLN A 184 -2.94 11.09 -11.31
C GLN A 184 -1.80 11.99 -10.81
N ARG A 185 -2.11 13.20 -10.32
CA ARG A 185 -1.12 14.11 -9.73
C ARG A 185 -0.36 13.51 -8.53
N PHE A 186 -0.93 12.50 -7.89
CA PHE A 186 -0.30 11.79 -6.78
C PHE A 186 0.59 10.62 -7.22
N VAL A 187 0.71 10.43 -8.54
CA VAL A 187 1.54 9.38 -9.15
C VAL A 187 2.64 10.07 -9.96
N SER A 188 3.64 10.57 -9.29
CA SER A 188 4.82 11.19 -9.91
C SER A 188 6.08 10.83 -9.12
N LYS A 189 7.24 11.09 -9.69
CA LYS A 189 8.51 10.91 -8.98
C LYS A 189 8.55 11.76 -7.72
N GLU A 190 8.14 13.02 -7.82
CA GLU A 190 8.12 13.98 -6.72
C GLU A 190 7.13 13.57 -5.62
N ALA A 191 5.99 12.97 -6.00
CA ALA A 191 5.01 12.49 -5.05
C ALA A 191 5.49 11.29 -4.23
N PHE A 192 6.37 10.47 -4.81
CA PHE A 192 6.93 9.29 -4.14
C PHE A 192 8.28 9.54 -3.49
N GLN A 193 9.01 10.57 -3.92
CA GLN A 193 10.25 10.99 -3.26
C GLN A 193 9.92 11.71 -1.96
N CYS A 194 10.59 11.35 -0.89
CA CYS A 194 10.54 12.14 0.32
C CYS A 194 11.19 13.50 0.05
N GLN A 195 10.50 14.54 0.43
CA GLN A 195 11.20 15.78 0.77
C GLN A 195 11.97 15.46 2.06
N GLU A 196 13.27 15.29 1.95
CA GLU A 196 14.16 15.35 3.10
C GLU A 196 13.97 16.75 3.70
N GLN A 197 13.34 16.82 4.86
CA GLN A 197 13.27 18.02 5.68
C GLN A 197 14.44 18.00 6.65
#